data_51da8a2d72bb4de556a682750ad6d7bf
#
_entry.id   51da8a2d72bb4de556a682750ad6d7bf
#
_cell.length_a   1.000
_cell.length_b   1.000
_cell.length_c   1.000
_cell.angle_alpha   90.00
_cell.angle_beta   90.00
_cell.angle_gamma   90.00
#
_symmetry.space_group_name_H-M   'P 1'
#
loop_
_entity.id
_entity.type
_entity.pdbx_description
1 polymer ?
#
loop_
_entity_poly.entity_id
_entity_poly.type
_entity_poly.pdbx_seq_one_letter_code
_entity_poly.pdbx_strand_id
1 'polypeptide(L)'
;RGWRQFFTYQVGELPVTVRVGDQFIESRSNDGGYIDVLVHDHGLEPGWHEVTVEAEGAEPTTAQVHIVDPAATYGLISDIDDTVLVTWLPRAMLAAWNSWVKKTNTRQPVDGMAEFYAELLREHPETPVFYLSTGAWNTFETLVNFLDRHGLPKGPLLLTDWGPTPTGLFRSGVEHKKVQLRNLIIEYPDIKWLLVGDDGQHDPLTYGDFVFEHPDRIAGVAIRQLSPQEHVLSHGTAAPLAQA
;
A
#
# COMPACT_ATOMS: atom_id res chain seq x y z
N ARG A 1 -20.46 9.73 9.01
CA ARG A 1 -19.38 8.71 8.88
C ARG A 1 -17.99 9.29 9.19
N GLY A 2 -17.57 10.47 8.98
CA GLY A 2 -16.28 11.12 9.05
C GLY A 2 -15.32 10.70 10.20
N TRP A 3 -15.40 11.34 11.37
CA TRP A 3 -14.42 11.17 12.45
C TRP A 3 -14.51 9.83 13.21
N ARG A 4 -15.64 9.10 13.12
CA ARG A 4 -15.82 7.80 13.77
C ARG A 4 -14.89 6.72 13.19
N GLN A 5 -14.41 6.85 11.95
CA GLN A 5 -13.44 5.91 11.33
C GLN A 5 -12.07 5.93 12.04
N PHE A 6 -11.77 7.00 12.81
CA PHE A 6 -10.52 7.10 13.55
C PHE A 6 -10.58 6.52 14.96
N PHE A 7 -11.77 6.18 15.42
CA PHE A 7 -12.00 5.51 16.70
C PHE A 7 -12.54 4.10 16.46
N THR A 8 -11.82 3.32 15.65
CA THR A 8 -12.07 1.88 15.53
C THR A 8 -11.52 1.20 16.77
N TYR A 9 -12.36 0.46 17.45
CA TYR A 9 -11.91 -0.42 18.53
C TYR A 9 -11.32 -1.65 17.87
N GLN A 10 -10.02 -1.80 17.96
CA GLN A 10 -9.33 -3.00 17.48
C GLN A 10 -9.62 -4.12 18.49
N VAL A 11 -10.18 -5.23 18.01
CA VAL A 11 -10.48 -6.39 18.84
C VAL A 11 -9.42 -7.44 18.54
N GLY A 12 -8.50 -7.62 19.50
CA GLY A 12 -7.53 -8.71 19.46
C GLY A 12 -8.13 -10.04 19.85
N GLU A 13 -7.51 -11.13 19.42
CA GLU A 13 -7.88 -12.51 19.73
C GLU A 13 -9.33 -12.89 19.34
N LEU A 14 -9.96 -12.11 18.45
CA LEU A 14 -11.31 -12.41 17.95
C LEU A 14 -11.27 -13.66 17.06
N PRO A 15 -12.01 -14.72 17.38
CA PRO A 15 -12.14 -15.86 16.49
C PRO A 15 -12.85 -15.47 15.19
N VAL A 16 -12.27 -15.87 14.07
CA VAL A 16 -12.79 -15.59 12.74
C VAL A 16 -12.70 -16.83 11.86
N THR A 17 -13.62 -16.96 10.93
CA THR A 17 -13.57 -17.95 9.85
C THR A 17 -13.40 -17.22 8.52
N VAL A 18 -12.37 -17.54 7.78
CA VAL A 18 -12.12 -17.01 6.44
C VAL A 18 -12.50 -18.08 5.42
N ARG A 19 -13.42 -17.75 4.53
CA ARG A 19 -13.83 -18.63 3.43
C ARG A 19 -13.13 -18.21 2.16
N VAL A 20 -12.31 -19.12 1.59
CA VAL A 20 -11.56 -18.94 0.35
C VAL A 20 -11.93 -20.08 -0.60
N GLY A 21 -12.71 -19.78 -1.64
CA GLY A 21 -13.30 -20.84 -2.49
C GLY A 21 -14.16 -21.80 -1.66
N ASP A 22 -13.79 -23.08 -1.68
CA ASP A 22 -14.46 -24.15 -0.92
C ASP A 22 -13.80 -24.41 0.45
N GLN A 23 -12.73 -23.70 0.79
CA GLN A 23 -12.02 -23.89 2.06
C GLN A 23 -12.51 -22.92 3.14
N PHE A 24 -12.54 -23.42 4.38
CA PHE A 24 -12.86 -22.66 5.59
C PHE A 24 -11.62 -22.69 6.49
N ILE A 25 -11.08 -21.53 6.81
CA ILE A 25 -9.90 -21.39 7.63
C ILE A 25 -10.27 -20.69 8.93
N GLU A 26 -10.13 -21.39 10.05
CA GLU A 26 -10.27 -20.80 11.37
C GLU A 26 -9.00 -20.05 11.75
N SER A 27 -9.14 -18.83 12.21
CA SER A 27 -8.05 -17.97 12.62
C SER A 27 -8.49 -17.07 13.78
N ARG A 28 -7.57 -16.19 14.21
CA ARG A 28 -7.86 -15.12 15.17
C ARG A 28 -7.22 -13.82 14.71
N SER A 29 -7.85 -12.72 15.05
CA SER A 29 -7.19 -11.43 14.90
C SER A 29 -5.99 -11.33 15.85
N ASN A 30 -4.95 -10.63 15.44
CA ASN A 30 -3.84 -10.28 16.31
C ASN A 30 -4.23 -9.15 17.29
N ASP A 31 -3.33 -8.74 18.19
CA ASP A 31 -3.56 -7.65 19.16
C ASP A 31 -4.00 -6.33 18.51
N GLY A 32 -3.62 -6.08 17.25
CA GLY A 32 -4.02 -4.93 16.46
C GLY A 32 -5.38 -5.10 15.75
N GLY A 33 -6.06 -6.25 15.92
CA GLY A 33 -7.34 -6.54 15.27
C GLY A 33 -7.22 -6.95 13.80
N TYR A 34 -6.02 -7.29 13.31
CA TYR A 34 -5.79 -7.75 11.94
C TYR A 34 -5.83 -9.26 11.84
N ILE A 35 -6.28 -9.74 10.70
CA ILE A 35 -6.34 -11.16 10.37
C ILE A 35 -5.24 -11.43 9.33
N ASP A 36 -4.36 -12.37 9.63
CA ASP A 36 -3.34 -12.87 8.73
C ASP A 36 -3.51 -14.39 8.61
N VAL A 37 -3.79 -14.87 7.40
CA VAL A 37 -4.01 -16.28 7.12
C VAL A 37 -3.27 -16.69 5.86
N LEU A 38 -2.60 -17.82 5.91
CA LEU A 38 -1.98 -18.46 4.76
C LEU A 38 -2.84 -19.63 4.31
N VAL A 39 -3.25 -19.61 3.04
CA VAL A 39 -4.12 -20.63 2.45
C VAL A 39 -3.36 -21.33 1.32
N HIS A 40 -3.15 -22.62 1.46
CA HIS A 40 -2.55 -23.46 0.42
C HIS A 40 -3.65 -24.15 -0.39
N ASP A 41 -3.33 -24.49 -1.63
CA ASP A 41 -4.21 -25.28 -2.52
C ASP A 41 -5.62 -24.69 -2.63
N HIS A 42 -5.72 -23.36 -2.64
CA HIS A 42 -7.00 -22.64 -2.63
C HIS A 42 -7.81 -22.82 -3.94
N GLY A 43 -7.21 -23.32 -5.01
CA GLY A 43 -7.88 -23.61 -6.29
C GLY A 43 -8.41 -22.39 -7.05
N LEU A 44 -8.05 -21.16 -6.64
CA LEU A 44 -8.45 -19.94 -7.31
C LEU A 44 -7.52 -19.68 -8.50
N GLU A 45 -8.11 -19.30 -9.63
CA GLU A 45 -7.37 -18.87 -10.82
C GLU A 45 -6.70 -17.50 -10.61
N PRO A 46 -5.71 -17.11 -11.40
CA PRO A 46 -5.14 -15.77 -11.37
C PRO A 46 -6.20 -14.68 -11.52
N GLY A 47 -6.05 -13.58 -10.78
CA GLY A 47 -6.96 -12.44 -10.82
C GLY A 47 -7.56 -12.08 -9.47
N TRP A 48 -8.60 -11.25 -9.50
CA TRP A 48 -9.27 -10.76 -8.30
C TRP A 48 -10.43 -11.67 -7.92
N HIS A 49 -10.45 -12.08 -6.65
CA HIS A 49 -11.49 -12.92 -6.06
C HIS A 49 -12.05 -12.29 -4.80
N GLU A 50 -13.28 -12.67 -4.46
CA GLU A 50 -13.92 -12.29 -3.22
C GLU A 50 -13.80 -13.43 -2.22
N VAL A 51 -13.39 -13.10 -1.00
CA VAL A 51 -13.38 -14.01 0.15
C VAL A 51 -14.34 -13.49 1.21
N THR A 52 -14.90 -14.40 1.99
CA THR A 52 -15.82 -14.02 3.08
C THR A 52 -15.12 -14.18 4.41
N VAL A 53 -15.31 -13.21 5.30
CA VAL A 53 -14.82 -13.24 6.68
C VAL A 53 -16.03 -13.21 7.62
N GLU A 54 -16.09 -14.18 8.50
CA GLU A 54 -17.15 -14.34 9.49
C GLU A 54 -16.55 -14.26 10.89
N ALA A 55 -17.24 -13.59 11.80
CA ALA A 55 -16.89 -13.52 13.21
C ALA A 55 -18.15 -13.65 14.07
N GLU A 56 -18.03 -14.23 15.26
CA GLU A 56 -19.15 -14.38 16.16
C GLU A 56 -19.74 -13.03 16.56
N GLY A 57 -21.04 -12.86 16.41
CA GLY A 57 -21.76 -11.63 16.74
C GLY A 57 -21.62 -10.50 15.72
N ALA A 58 -21.04 -10.76 14.56
CA ALA A 58 -20.93 -9.80 13.46
C ALA A 58 -21.60 -10.35 12.19
N GLU A 59 -22.05 -9.44 11.32
CA GLU A 59 -22.50 -9.83 9.98
C GLU A 59 -21.28 -10.25 9.14
N PRO A 60 -21.40 -11.30 8.30
CA PRO A 60 -20.36 -11.67 7.37
C PRO A 60 -19.95 -10.50 6.49
N THR A 61 -18.67 -10.35 6.27
CA THR A 61 -18.13 -9.32 5.38
C THR A 61 -17.29 -9.94 4.28
N THR A 62 -17.12 -9.22 3.19
CA THR A 62 -16.31 -9.67 2.07
C THR A 62 -15.03 -8.83 1.94
N ALA A 63 -13.97 -9.48 1.49
CA ALA A 63 -12.71 -8.85 1.15
C ALA A 63 -12.25 -9.28 -0.25
N GLN A 64 -11.52 -8.42 -0.92
CA GLN A 64 -10.94 -8.73 -2.22
C GLN A 64 -9.52 -9.25 -2.04
N VAL A 65 -9.21 -10.38 -2.66
CA VAL A 65 -7.85 -10.93 -2.73
C VAL A 65 -7.39 -10.99 -4.18
N HIS A 66 -6.12 -10.74 -4.40
CA HIS A 66 -5.51 -10.80 -5.72
C HIS A 66 -4.61 -12.04 -5.81
N ILE A 67 -4.95 -12.96 -6.69
CA ILE A 67 -4.12 -14.11 -7.00
C ILE A 67 -3.20 -13.71 -8.17
N VAL A 68 -1.93 -13.58 -7.87
CA VAL A 68 -0.91 -13.25 -8.89
C VAL A 68 -0.72 -14.45 -9.80
N ASP A 69 -0.67 -14.20 -11.13
CA ASP A 69 -0.40 -15.25 -12.10
C ASP A 69 1.01 -15.83 -11.84
N PRO A 70 1.14 -17.13 -11.61
CA PRO A 70 2.43 -17.78 -11.43
C PRO A 70 3.37 -17.66 -12.66
N ALA A 71 2.83 -17.33 -13.83
CA ALA A 71 3.63 -17.05 -15.03
C ALA A 71 4.09 -15.57 -15.12
N ALA A 72 3.67 -14.70 -14.19
CA ALA A 72 4.09 -13.30 -14.18
C ALA A 72 5.60 -13.17 -13.94
N THR A 73 6.28 -12.48 -14.83
CA THR A 73 7.74 -12.22 -14.76
C THR A 73 8.08 -10.78 -14.41
N TYR A 74 7.09 -9.88 -14.48
CA TYR A 74 7.20 -8.47 -14.12
C TYR A 74 6.09 -8.08 -13.15
N GLY A 75 6.40 -7.14 -12.28
CA GLY A 75 5.46 -6.55 -11.34
C GLY A 75 5.77 -5.07 -11.12
N LEU A 76 4.80 -4.31 -10.61
CA LEU A 76 4.93 -2.90 -10.32
C LEU A 76 4.67 -2.67 -8.84
N ILE A 77 5.58 -1.97 -8.16
CA ILE A 77 5.40 -1.48 -6.79
C ILE A 77 5.41 0.05 -6.84
N SER A 78 4.31 0.65 -6.42
CA SER A 78 4.14 2.09 -6.40
C SER A 78 3.99 2.61 -4.98
N ASP A 79 4.69 3.70 -4.67
CA ASP A 79 4.30 4.56 -3.56
C ASP A 79 2.97 5.28 -3.86
N ILE A 80 2.34 5.83 -2.85
CA ILE A 80 1.04 6.53 -2.96
C ILE A 80 1.20 8.04 -2.76
N ASP A 81 1.74 8.44 -1.60
CA ASP A 81 1.79 9.84 -1.20
C ASP A 81 2.82 10.61 -2.03
N ASP A 82 2.42 11.73 -2.63
CA ASP A 82 3.21 12.53 -3.56
C ASP A 82 3.68 11.80 -4.83
N THR A 83 3.34 10.53 -4.98
CA THR A 83 3.56 9.72 -6.20
C THR A 83 2.30 9.66 -7.08
N VAL A 84 1.19 9.15 -6.58
CA VAL A 84 -0.10 9.09 -7.32
C VAL A 84 -1.12 10.10 -6.82
N LEU A 85 -0.94 10.58 -5.62
CA LEU A 85 -1.83 11.48 -4.88
C LEU A 85 -1.00 12.67 -4.36
N VAL A 86 -1.43 13.90 -4.66
CA VAL A 86 -0.74 15.11 -4.15
C VAL A 86 -1.09 15.33 -2.67
N THR A 87 -0.06 15.37 -1.84
CA THR A 87 -0.19 15.55 -0.39
C THR A 87 0.06 17.03 -0.03
N TRP A 88 -0.99 17.86 -0.01
CA TRP A 88 -0.91 19.30 0.30
C TRP A 88 -0.68 19.62 1.79
N LEU A 89 -0.16 18.73 2.60
CA LEU A 89 -0.03 18.92 4.05
C LEU A 89 1.42 18.92 4.52
N PRO A 90 1.81 19.93 5.36
CA PRO A 90 3.09 19.90 6.04
C PRO A 90 3.21 18.62 6.91
N ARG A 91 4.37 17.98 6.88
CA ARG A 91 4.66 16.74 7.61
C ARG A 91 4.37 16.83 9.11
N ALA A 92 4.55 18.00 9.73
CA ALA A 92 4.18 18.25 11.12
C ALA A 92 2.67 18.08 11.37
N MET A 93 1.84 18.20 10.34
CA MET A 93 0.40 18.00 10.42
C MET A 93 -0.04 16.59 10.00
N LEU A 94 0.85 15.75 9.49
CA LEU A 94 0.52 14.35 9.19
C LEU A 94 0.12 13.57 10.46
N ALA A 95 0.65 13.94 11.62
CA ALA A 95 0.18 13.41 12.91
C ALA A 95 -1.25 13.88 13.25
N ALA A 96 -1.64 15.07 12.78
CA ALA A 96 -3.01 15.58 12.86
C ALA A 96 -3.87 15.18 11.64
N TRP A 97 -3.27 14.57 10.62
CA TRP A 97 -3.93 14.08 9.40
C TRP A 97 -5.11 13.16 9.72
N ASN A 98 -5.00 12.33 10.74
CA ASN A 98 -6.07 11.46 11.21
C ASN A 98 -7.34 12.23 11.61
N SER A 99 -7.21 13.52 12.00
CA SER A 99 -8.33 14.39 12.35
C SER A 99 -8.93 15.09 11.11
N TRP A 100 -8.21 15.15 9.98
CA TRP A 100 -8.52 15.99 8.82
C TRP A 100 -8.99 15.22 7.57
N VAL A 101 -9.02 13.91 7.56
CA VAL A 101 -9.59 13.07 6.49
C VAL A 101 -11.11 13.36 6.24
N LYS A 102 -11.65 14.40 6.87
CA LYS A 102 -13.05 14.81 6.70
C LYS A 102 -13.44 15.26 5.29
N LYS A 103 -12.47 15.48 4.38
CA LYS A 103 -12.76 15.89 3.01
C LYS A 103 -12.09 14.95 2.00
N THR A 104 -12.58 13.73 1.93
CA THR A 104 -12.20 12.72 0.94
C THR A 104 -12.27 13.21 -0.53
N ASN A 105 -13.06 14.25 -0.79
CA ASN A 105 -13.29 14.78 -2.14
C ASN A 105 -12.27 15.83 -2.59
N THR A 106 -11.27 16.18 -1.79
CA THR A 106 -10.29 17.24 -2.11
C THR A 106 -8.89 16.70 -2.42
N ARG A 107 -8.68 15.39 -2.38
CA ARG A 107 -7.42 14.78 -2.81
C ARG A 107 -7.32 14.86 -4.32
N GLN A 108 -6.25 15.46 -4.80
CA GLN A 108 -5.98 15.58 -6.23
C GLN A 108 -5.04 14.46 -6.67
N PRO A 109 -5.31 13.82 -7.81
CA PRO A 109 -4.35 12.93 -8.42
C PRO A 109 -3.14 13.74 -8.88
N VAL A 110 -2.00 13.10 -8.98
CA VAL A 110 -0.85 13.65 -9.70
C VAL A 110 -1.16 13.55 -11.20
N ASP A 111 -1.12 14.69 -11.88
CA ASP A 111 -1.43 14.77 -13.30
C ASP A 111 -0.51 13.84 -14.13
N GLY A 112 -1.10 13.09 -15.06
CA GLY A 112 -0.39 12.19 -15.96
C GLY A 112 -0.02 10.82 -15.37
N MET A 113 -0.26 10.57 -14.09
CA MET A 113 0.13 9.28 -13.48
C MET A 113 -0.77 8.13 -13.92
N ALA A 114 -2.06 8.35 -14.12
CA ALA A 114 -2.95 7.31 -14.64
C ALA A 114 -2.54 6.90 -16.06
N GLU A 115 -2.24 7.87 -16.91
CA GLU A 115 -1.74 7.63 -18.27
C GLU A 115 -0.38 6.94 -18.26
N PHE A 116 0.51 7.35 -17.35
CA PHE A 116 1.82 6.71 -17.19
C PHE A 116 1.68 5.23 -16.82
N TYR A 117 0.83 4.89 -15.86
CA TYR A 117 0.60 3.48 -15.51
C TYR A 117 -0.11 2.72 -16.63
N ALA A 118 -1.08 3.33 -17.30
CA ALA A 118 -1.73 2.70 -18.46
C ALA A 118 -0.72 2.38 -19.57
N GLU A 119 0.26 3.25 -19.80
CA GLU A 119 1.33 3.03 -20.77
C GLU A 119 2.29 1.92 -20.31
N LEU A 120 2.69 1.90 -19.04
CA LEU A 120 3.54 0.85 -18.47
C LEU A 120 2.90 -0.54 -18.56
N LEU A 121 1.59 -0.62 -18.38
CA LEU A 121 0.84 -1.88 -18.36
C LEU A 121 0.25 -2.25 -19.73
N ARG A 122 0.42 -1.42 -20.75
CA ARG A 122 -0.23 -1.61 -22.05
C ARG A 122 0.10 -2.94 -22.72
N GLU A 123 1.35 -3.36 -22.66
CA GLU A 123 1.82 -4.60 -23.29
C GLU A 123 1.63 -5.81 -22.37
N HIS A 124 1.52 -5.58 -21.07
CA HIS A 124 1.38 -6.60 -20.03
C HIS A 124 0.29 -6.22 -19.03
N PRO A 125 -0.98 -6.23 -19.41
CA PRO A 125 -2.10 -5.80 -18.57
C PRO A 125 -2.32 -6.71 -17.35
N GLU A 126 -1.77 -7.92 -17.37
CA GLU A 126 -1.80 -8.89 -16.28
C GLU A 126 -0.74 -8.63 -15.19
N THR A 127 0.17 -7.67 -15.42
CA THR A 127 1.22 -7.32 -14.46
C THR A 127 0.63 -6.98 -13.09
N PRO A 128 1.01 -7.68 -12.02
CA PRO A 128 0.54 -7.35 -10.67
C PRO A 128 1.07 -5.99 -10.23
N VAL A 129 0.16 -5.18 -9.69
CA VAL A 129 0.48 -3.86 -9.14
C VAL A 129 0.27 -3.90 -7.64
N PHE A 130 1.25 -3.44 -6.86
CA PHE A 130 1.17 -3.29 -5.41
C PHE A 130 1.41 -1.83 -5.04
N TYR A 131 0.62 -1.33 -4.10
CA TYR A 131 0.80 0.01 -3.55
C TYR A 131 1.38 -0.07 -2.15
N LEU A 132 2.50 0.62 -1.95
CA LEU A 132 3.27 0.59 -0.71
C LEU A 132 3.30 1.99 -0.09
N SER A 133 2.58 2.20 1.01
CA SER A 133 2.49 3.50 1.67
C SER A 133 2.77 3.40 3.15
N THR A 134 3.28 4.49 3.73
CA THR A 134 3.39 4.68 5.18
C THR A 134 2.08 5.11 5.83
N GLY A 135 1.02 5.24 5.04
CA GLY A 135 -0.33 5.52 5.50
C GLY A 135 -0.92 4.40 6.34
N ALA A 136 -1.81 4.74 7.26
CA ALA A 136 -2.44 3.77 8.16
C ALA A 136 -3.63 3.05 7.52
N TRP A 137 -3.92 1.84 7.98
CA TRP A 137 -5.03 0.99 7.50
C TRP A 137 -6.41 1.66 7.57
N ASN A 138 -6.63 2.61 8.47
CA ASN A 138 -7.88 3.39 8.53
C ASN A 138 -8.12 4.27 7.28
N THR A 139 -7.12 4.42 6.41
CA THR A 139 -7.23 5.14 5.14
C THR A 139 -7.57 4.24 3.96
N PHE A 140 -7.62 2.93 4.15
CA PHE A 140 -7.78 1.91 3.11
C PHE A 140 -8.95 2.19 2.15
N GLU A 141 -10.18 2.31 2.67
CA GLU A 141 -11.36 2.57 1.82
C GLU A 141 -11.22 3.87 1.01
N THR A 142 -10.61 4.88 1.62
CA THR A 142 -10.37 6.17 0.97
C THR A 142 -9.41 6.05 -0.20
N LEU A 143 -8.33 5.28 -0.01
CA LEU A 143 -7.31 5.06 -1.04
C LEU A 143 -7.85 4.19 -2.17
N VAL A 144 -8.55 3.10 -1.86
CA VAL A 144 -9.19 2.25 -2.88
C VAL A 144 -10.15 3.07 -3.75
N ASN A 145 -11.02 3.86 -3.12
CA ASN A 145 -11.96 4.72 -3.85
C ASN A 145 -11.26 5.83 -4.66
N PHE A 146 -10.10 6.31 -4.19
CA PHE A 146 -9.30 7.28 -4.91
C PHE A 146 -8.67 6.66 -6.17
N LEU A 147 -8.02 5.51 -6.04
CA LEU A 147 -7.39 4.80 -7.16
C LEU A 147 -8.43 4.50 -8.26
N ASP A 148 -9.58 3.93 -7.89
CA ASP A 148 -10.67 3.60 -8.80
C ASP A 148 -11.20 4.85 -9.53
N ARG A 149 -11.50 5.93 -8.79
CA ARG A 149 -12.04 7.16 -9.34
C ARG A 149 -11.12 7.84 -10.36
N HIS A 150 -9.82 7.71 -10.16
CA HIS A 150 -8.81 8.38 -10.99
C HIS A 150 -8.19 7.46 -12.04
N GLY A 151 -8.76 6.27 -12.26
CA GLY A 151 -8.34 5.35 -13.32
C GLY A 151 -6.93 4.76 -13.10
N LEU A 152 -6.47 4.73 -11.83
CA LEU A 152 -5.23 4.06 -11.46
C LEU A 152 -5.44 2.54 -11.40
N PRO A 153 -4.43 1.73 -11.72
CA PRO A 153 -4.59 0.27 -11.72
C PRO A 153 -4.98 -0.25 -10.34
N LYS A 154 -5.86 -1.25 -10.30
CA LYS A 154 -6.25 -1.91 -9.07
C LYS A 154 -5.10 -2.75 -8.55
N GLY A 155 -4.80 -2.64 -7.25
CA GLY A 155 -3.71 -3.39 -6.61
C GLY A 155 -3.89 -3.49 -5.10
N PRO A 156 -3.30 -4.53 -4.44
CA PRO A 156 -3.22 -4.58 -3.00
C PRO A 156 -2.51 -3.36 -2.41
N LEU A 157 -2.98 -2.93 -1.24
CA LEU A 157 -2.43 -1.80 -0.50
C LEU A 157 -1.65 -2.33 0.71
N LEU A 158 -0.35 -2.07 0.75
CA LEU A 158 0.54 -2.43 1.86
C LEU A 158 0.71 -1.20 2.75
N LEU A 159 -0.19 -1.09 3.74
CA LEU A 159 -0.29 0.04 4.66
C LEU A 159 0.35 -0.28 6.01
N THR A 160 0.52 0.74 6.86
CA THR A 160 1.10 0.57 8.19
C THR A 160 0.03 0.45 9.27
N ASP A 161 0.41 -0.18 10.39
CA ASP A 161 -0.33 -0.06 11.64
C ASP A 161 -0.04 1.28 12.31
N TRP A 162 -1.11 1.96 12.74
CA TRP A 162 -1.02 3.14 13.58
C TRP A 162 -1.29 2.75 15.04
N GLY A 163 -0.31 2.98 15.89
CA GLY A 163 -0.47 2.78 17.33
C GLY A 163 0.88 2.74 18.04
N PRO A 164 0.90 2.90 19.37
CA PRO A 164 2.10 2.71 20.16
C PRO A 164 2.55 1.24 20.04
N THR A 165 3.81 1.05 19.68
CA THR A 165 4.44 -0.27 19.71
C THR A 165 5.16 -0.45 21.04
N PRO A 166 5.44 -1.68 21.51
CA PRO A 166 6.21 -1.92 22.73
C PRO A 166 7.62 -1.29 22.71
N THR A 167 8.13 -0.96 21.51
CA THR A 167 9.48 -0.42 21.30
C THR A 167 9.51 1.03 20.85
N GLY A 168 8.36 1.68 20.64
CA GLY A 168 8.30 3.09 20.20
C GLY A 168 6.89 3.58 19.91
N LEU A 169 6.72 4.90 19.86
CA LEU A 169 5.43 5.55 19.58
C LEU A 169 4.98 5.41 18.12
N PHE A 170 5.93 5.14 17.19
CA PHE A 170 5.65 4.98 15.75
C PHE A 170 6.66 4.02 15.13
N ARG A 171 6.21 3.13 14.25
CA ARG A 171 7.11 2.39 13.37
C ARG A 171 7.75 3.37 12.37
N SER A 172 9.04 3.18 12.07
CA SER A 172 9.68 3.92 10.99
C SER A 172 9.02 3.57 9.66
N GLY A 173 8.51 4.58 8.94
CA GLY A 173 7.93 4.38 7.61
C GLY A 173 8.94 3.80 6.61
N VAL A 174 10.21 4.17 6.76
CA VAL A 174 11.32 3.61 5.95
C VAL A 174 11.48 2.11 6.20
N GLU A 175 11.48 1.68 7.47
CA GLU A 175 11.58 0.25 7.81
C GLU A 175 10.38 -0.53 7.28
N HIS A 176 9.18 0.03 7.36
CA HIS A 176 8.00 -0.61 6.77
C HIS A 176 8.19 -0.83 5.27
N LYS A 177 8.60 0.19 4.51
CA LYS A 177 8.85 0.06 3.07
C LYS A 177 9.91 -1.01 2.79
N LYS A 178 11.03 -1.01 3.50
CA LYS A 178 12.10 -2.01 3.33
C LYS A 178 11.62 -3.43 3.61
N VAL A 179 10.84 -3.63 4.67
CA VAL A 179 10.29 -4.95 5.01
C VAL A 179 9.32 -5.43 3.93
N GLN A 180 8.38 -4.59 3.49
CA GLN A 180 7.41 -5.00 2.48
C GLN A 180 8.05 -5.26 1.11
N LEU A 181 9.04 -4.47 0.69
CA LEU A 181 9.81 -4.74 -0.51
C LEU A 181 10.51 -6.12 -0.44
N ARG A 182 11.14 -6.45 0.70
CA ARG A 182 11.78 -7.77 0.90
C ARG A 182 10.76 -8.90 0.89
N ASN A 183 9.61 -8.72 1.53
CA ASN A 183 8.54 -9.72 1.52
C ASN A 183 8.10 -10.02 0.08
N LEU A 184 7.85 -8.99 -0.73
CA LEU A 184 7.43 -9.17 -2.13
C LEU A 184 8.46 -9.94 -2.97
N ILE A 185 9.76 -9.68 -2.82
CA ILE A 185 10.77 -10.45 -3.58
C ILE A 185 10.93 -11.88 -3.08
N ILE A 186 10.61 -12.17 -1.83
CA ILE A 186 10.63 -13.52 -1.26
C ILE A 186 9.38 -14.29 -1.72
N GLU A 187 8.21 -13.67 -1.62
CA GLU A 187 6.93 -14.28 -1.98
C GLU A 187 6.79 -14.52 -3.49
N TYR A 188 7.37 -13.63 -4.31
CA TYR A 188 7.31 -13.71 -5.77
C TYR A 188 8.71 -13.83 -6.38
N PRO A 189 9.39 -14.99 -6.25
CA PRO A 189 10.79 -15.15 -6.62
C PRO A 189 11.10 -14.99 -8.12
N ASP A 190 10.13 -15.14 -8.99
CA ASP A 190 10.29 -15.07 -10.45
C ASP A 190 9.97 -13.68 -11.03
N ILE A 191 9.42 -12.78 -10.22
CA ILE A 191 9.03 -11.45 -10.67
C ILE A 191 10.20 -10.45 -10.55
N LYS A 192 10.42 -9.67 -11.60
CA LYS A 192 11.24 -8.46 -11.59
C LYS A 192 10.36 -7.23 -11.40
N TRP A 193 10.73 -6.38 -10.47
CA TRP A 193 9.89 -5.28 -10.03
C TRP A 193 10.30 -3.94 -10.65
N LEU A 194 9.33 -3.19 -11.17
CA LEU A 194 9.45 -1.77 -11.43
C LEU A 194 9.00 -1.02 -10.18
N LEU A 195 9.87 -0.15 -9.66
CA LEU A 195 9.59 0.66 -8.48
C LEU A 195 9.23 2.08 -8.92
N VAL A 196 8.13 2.61 -8.41
CA VAL A 196 7.66 3.98 -8.69
C VAL A 196 7.50 4.73 -7.38
N GLY A 197 8.11 5.89 -7.26
CA GLY A 197 8.09 6.72 -6.06
C GLY A 197 8.32 8.20 -6.38
N ASP A 198 8.58 9.00 -5.36
CA ASP A 198 8.82 10.43 -5.44
C ASP A 198 10.16 10.84 -4.77
N ASP A 199 10.61 12.09 -5.02
CA ASP A 199 11.82 12.64 -4.42
C ASP A 199 11.57 13.53 -3.19
N GLY A 200 10.34 13.62 -2.73
CA GLY A 200 9.95 14.40 -1.55
C GLY A 200 10.21 13.69 -0.23
N GLN A 201 10.47 12.38 -0.28
CA GLN A 201 10.67 11.55 0.91
C GLN A 201 11.93 10.66 0.76
N HIS A 202 11.84 9.43 1.32
CA HIS A 202 12.98 8.52 1.39
C HIS A 202 13.03 7.51 0.23
N ASP A 203 12.15 7.63 -0.78
CA ASP A 203 12.07 6.64 -1.87
C ASP A 203 13.37 6.53 -2.68
N PRO A 204 14.05 7.63 -3.06
CA PRO A 204 15.32 7.52 -3.79
C PRO A 204 16.38 6.71 -3.02
N LEU A 205 16.51 6.93 -1.71
CA LEU A 205 17.44 6.18 -0.86
C LEU A 205 16.97 4.73 -0.67
N THR A 206 15.70 4.54 -0.31
CA THR A 206 15.14 3.21 -0.06
C THR A 206 15.23 2.32 -1.30
N TYR A 207 14.88 2.87 -2.46
CA TYR A 207 14.92 2.13 -3.73
C TYR A 207 16.36 1.94 -4.21
N GLY A 208 17.25 2.94 -3.99
CA GLY A 208 18.66 2.81 -4.29
C GLY A 208 19.34 1.70 -3.50
N ASP A 209 19.13 1.65 -2.18
CA ASP A 209 19.61 0.57 -1.32
C ASP A 209 19.08 -0.79 -1.81
N PHE A 210 17.78 -0.84 -2.15
CA PHE A 210 17.13 -2.06 -2.58
C PHE A 210 17.63 -2.57 -3.93
N VAL A 211 17.88 -1.68 -4.89
CA VAL A 211 18.53 -2.02 -6.17
C VAL A 211 19.94 -2.56 -5.94
N PHE A 212 20.69 -1.95 -5.03
CA PHE A 212 22.04 -2.39 -4.70
C PHE A 212 22.04 -3.78 -4.04
N GLU A 213 21.11 -4.04 -3.12
CA GLU A 213 20.98 -5.34 -2.44
C GLU A 213 20.45 -6.44 -3.39
N HIS A 214 19.57 -6.10 -4.34
CA HIS A 214 18.84 -7.07 -5.17
C HIS A 214 18.78 -6.66 -6.66
N PRO A 215 19.93 -6.45 -7.34
CA PRO A 215 19.97 -5.91 -8.70
C PRO A 215 19.23 -6.79 -9.73
N ASP A 216 19.25 -8.10 -9.56
CA ASP A 216 18.62 -9.04 -10.48
C ASP A 216 17.08 -9.08 -10.35
N ARG A 217 16.55 -8.47 -9.30
CA ARG A 217 15.11 -8.47 -8.97
C ARG A 217 14.41 -7.18 -9.35
N ILE A 218 15.15 -6.16 -9.76
CA ILE A 218 14.62 -4.85 -10.12
C ILE A 218 14.74 -4.62 -11.62
N ALA A 219 13.59 -4.42 -12.28
CA ALA A 219 13.51 -4.08 -13.70
C ALA A 219 13.84 -2.60 -13.97
N GLY A 220 13.52 -1.72 -13.02
CA GLY A 220 13.78 -0.30 -13.12
C GLY A 220 13.22 0.47 -11.93
N VAL A 221 13.61 1.75 -11.83
CA VAL A 221 13.11 2.70 -10.83
C VAL A 221 12.68 3.97 -11.53
N ALA A 222 11.46 4.43 -11.28
CA ALA A 222 10.94 5.71 -11.74
C ALA A 222 10.68 6.61 -10.52
N ILE A 223 11.31 7.78 -10.49
CA ILE A 223 11.14 8.75 -9.41
C ILE A 223 10.51 10.01 -9.97
N ARG A 224 9.30 10.33 -9.46
CA ARG A 224 8.64 11.59 -9.72
C ARG A 224 9.40 12.71 -9.04
N GLN A 225 9.76 13.74 -9.80
CA GLN A 225 10.34 14.96 -9.26
C GLN A 225 9.24 15.91 -8.78
N LEU A 226 9.26 16.28 -7.53
CA LEU A 226 8.35 17.24 -6.95
C LEU A 226 8.70 18.66 -7.39
N SER A 227 7.69 19.53 -7.51
CA SER A 227 7.90 20.96 -7.66
C SER A 227 8.50 21.57 -6.39
N PRO A 228 9.15 22.75 -6.47
CA PRO A 228 9.68 23.44 -5.28
C PRO A 228 8.63 23.69 -4.19
N GLN A 229 7.35 23.89 -4.57
CA GLN A 229 6.26 24.09 -3.63
C GLN A 229 5.89 22.79 -2.91
N GLU A 230 5.86 21.67 -3.62
CA GLU A 230 5.62 20.35 -3.04
C GLU A 230 6.76 19.96 -2.10
N HIS A 231 8.02 20.24 -2.44
CA HIS A 231 9.17 20.03 -1.55
C HIS A 231 9.04 20.81 -0.24
N VAL A 232 8.66 22.10 -0.31
CA VAL A 232 8.41 22.92 0.91
C VAL A 232 7.35 22.28 1.78
N LEU A 233 6.28 21.71 1.20
CA LEU A 233 5.22 21.05 1.95
C LEU A 233 5.67 19.70 2.52
N SER A 234 6.46 18.93 1.76
CA SER A 234 6.90 17.58 2.19
C SER A 234 7.97 17.64 3.30
N HIS A 235 8.94 18.55 3.24
CA HIS A 235 10.07 18.58 4.18
C HIS A 235 10.60 19.98 4.55
N GLY A 236 9.91 21.06 4.16
CA GLY A 236 10.21 22.43 4.61
C GLY A 236 11.28 23.18 3.81
N THR A 237 11.89 22.57 2.79
CA THR A 237 12.86 23.22 1.89
C THR A 237 12.41 23.07 0.43
N ALA A 238 12.79 24.03 -0.42
CA ALA A 238 12.42 24.02 -1.84
C ALA A 238 13.33 23.14 -2.72
N ALA A 239 14.28 22.43 -2.11
CA ALA A 239 15.18 21.53 -2.80
C ALA A 239 14.92 20.07 -2.40
N PRO A 240 15.19 19.09 -3.27
CA PRO A 240 15.14 17.68 -2.92
C PRO A 240 16.00 17.39 -1.67
N LEU A 241 15.61 16.39 -0.89
CA LEU A 241 16.47 15.90 0.20
C LEU A 241 17.80 15.45 -0.43
N ALA A 242 18.90 16.00 0.05
CA ALA A 242 20.22 15.63 -0.46
C ALA A 242 20.38 14.10 -0.32
N GLN A 243 20.74 13.46 -1.42
CA GLN A 243 21.20 12.09 -1.41
C GLN A 243 22.55 12.10 -0.66
N ALA A 244 22.56 11.51 0.53
CA ALA A 244 23.77 11.34 1.32
C ALA A 244 24.57 10.14 0.82
#